data_e37df9fd232da721e447bb75b5afd658
#
_entry.id   e37df9fd232da721e447bb75b5afd658
#
_cell.length_a   1.000
_cell.length_b   1.000
_cell.length_c   1.000
_cell.angle_alpha   90.00
_cell.angle_beta   90.00
_cell.angle_gamma   90.00
#
_symmetry.space_group_name_H-M   'P 1'
#
loop_
_entity.id
_entity.type
_entity.pdbx_description
1 polymer ?
#
loop_
_entity_poly.entity_id
_entity_poly.type
_entity_poly.pdbx_seq_one_letter_code
_entity_poly.pdbx_strand_id
1 'polypeptide(L)'
;MPRALIPPSNPIWPDGNRCAVALAFDVDGPTGDAMLDGSLLHNFRYFSEGAYGPWRALPRLLDLLADYGLKATFFVPTWVVQHWTDRCEKILGGGHEIAYHGHRHEVFMDCSPQRQLEIMMVSREIFQSRLGVTPVGFRTPSGDWSEETANLLADFGVIYSSSMRGDDRPYFHLRGDGSRALVEIPARPDIDDYTALAYFEDPDFPAGLDRISDYRLVEQNWCREFQGYYRDGLCWTTILHPKVVAKPGRLGILEGLFKDIRRHENVWIAHCAEVADWWTAQDKIVEG
;
A
#
# COMPACT_ATOMS: atom_id res chain seq x y z
N MET A 1 -1.91 23.88 -8.70
CA MET A 1 -2.10 22.69 -7.86
C MET A 1 -3.55 22.27 -7.96
N PRO A 2 -3.88 21.03 -8.31
CA PRO A 2 -5.25 20.57 -8.25
C PRO A 2 -5.75 20.71 -6.81
N ARG A 3 -6.88 21.36 -6.60
CA ARG A 3 -7.52 21.43 -5.30
C ARG A 3 -8.14 20.06 -5.02
N ALA A 4 -7.61 19.34 -4.04
CA ALA A 4 -8.33 18.22 -3.47
C ALA A 4 -9.66 18.74 -2.91
N LEU A 5 -10.77 18.11 -3.29
CA LEU A 5 -12.06 18.41 -2.68
C LEU A 5 -12.03 17.87 -1.25
N ILE A 6 -12.05 18.76 -0.27
CA ILE A 6 -12.09 18.41 1.15
C ILE A 6 -13.57 18.33 1.51
N PRO A 7 -14.11 17.14 1.82
CA PRO A 7 -15.47 17.02 2.30
C PRO A 7 -15.64 17.73 3.66
N PRO A 8 -16.89 18.03 4.06
CA PRO A 8 -17.17 18.69 5.32
C PRO A 8 -16.64 17.92 6.53
N SER A 9 -16.37 18.65 7.59
CA SER A 9 -15.74 18.20 8.83
C SER A 9 -16.37 16.92 9.37
N ASN A 10 -15.55 15.91 9.63
CA ASN A 10 -15.85 14.59 10.19
C ASN A 10 -16.63 13.67 9.24
N PRO A 11 -15.94 12.90 8.37
CA PRO A 11 -16.58 11.81 7.65
C PRO A 11 -17.16 10.84 8.68
N ILE A 12 -18.42 10.51 8.54
CA ILE A 12 -19.00 9.37 9.24
C ILE A 12 -18.69 8.17 8.37
N TRP A 13 -17.84 7.29 8.88
CA TRP A 13 -17.52 6.03 8.22
C TRP A 13 -18.71 5.06 8.26
N PRO A 14 -18.73 3.99 7.44
CA PRO A 14 -19.84 3.04 7.41
C PRO A 14 -20.27 2.59 8.81
N ASP A 15 -21.55 2.34 9.00
CA ASP A 15 -22.15 1.83 10.26
C ASP A 15 -21.87 2.71 11.50
N GLY A 16 -21.60 4.02 11.28
CA GLY A 16 -21.30 4.96 12.36
C GLY A 16 -19.89 4.79 12.94
N ASN A 17 -19.00 4.10 12.23
CA ASN A 17 -17.60 3.99 12.66
C ASN A 17 -16.94 5.36 12.74
N ARG A 18 -16.03 5.49 13.70
CA ARG A 18 -15.31 6.72 13.98
C ARG A 18 -14.10 6.91 13.09
N CYS A 19 -13.41 5.83 12.76
CA CYS A 19 -12.15 5.84 12.03
C CYS A 19 -12.15 4.72 10.99
N ALA A 20 -11.54 4.98 9.84
CA ALA A 20 -11.21 3.93 8.88
C ALA A 20 -9.76 3.50 9.03
N VAL A 21 -9.50 2.22 8.89
CA VAL A 21 -8.15 1.62 8.88
C VAL A 21 -7.99 0.79 7.62
N ALA A 22 -7.08 1.18 6.76
CA ALA A 22 -6.69 0.45 5.57
C ALA A 22 -5.27 -0.11 5.75
N LEU A 23 -5.18 -1.33 6.32
CA LEU A 23 -3.88 -2.01 6.41
C LEU A 23 -3.37 -2.33 5.01
N ALA A 24 -2.17 -1.89 4.67
CA ALA A 24 -1.62 -2.04 3.34
C ALA A 24 -0.16 -2.53 3.38
N PHE A 25 0.15 -3.48 2.50
CA PHE A 25 1.45 -4.14 2.41
C PHE A 25 1.94 -4.18 0.96
N ASP A 26 3.20 -3.82 0.76
CA ASP A 26 3.87 -3.83 -0.53
C ASP A 26 4.75 -5.09 -0.63
N VAL A 27 4.42 -5.98 -1.58
CA VAL A 27 5.09 -7.29 -1.71
C VAL A 27 6.13 -7.23 -2.84
N ASP A 28 7.11 -6.35 -2.70
CA ASP A 28 8.10 -6.07 -3.76
C ASP A 28 8.93 -7.29 -4.17
N GLY A 29 9.13 -8.22 -3.26
CA GLY A 29 10.06 -9.33 -3.52
C GLY A 29 11.47 -8.81 -3.81
N PRO A 30 12.19 -9.43 -4.78
CA PRO A 30 13.50 -8.95 -5.21
C PRO A 30 13.44 -7.71 -6.11
N THR A 31 12.25 -7.28 -6.57
CA THR A 31 12.16 -6.16 -7.53
C THR A 31 12.29 -4.79 -6.89
N GLY A 32 12.09 -4.65 -5.57
CA GLY A 32 12.09 -3.37 -4.87
C GLY A 32 13.27 -2.47 -5.28
N ASP A 33 14.48 -2.78 -4.79
CA ASP A 33 15.65 -1.95 -5.09
C ASP A 33 16.29 -2.24 -6.44
N ALA A 34 15.99 -3.39 -7.07
CA ALA A 34 16.47 -3.75 -8.41
C ALA A 34 15.94 -2.81 -9.51
N MET A 35 14.98 -1.96 -9.20
CA MET A 35 14.60 -0.87 -10.08
C MET A 35 15.72 0.15 -10.31
N LEU A 36 16.60 0.34 -9.30
CA LEU A 36 17.74 1.26 -9.36
C LEU A 36 18.92 0.64 -10.12
N ASP A 37 19.11 -0.66 -9.95
CA ASP A 37 20.15 -1.43 -10.63
C ASP A 37 19.67 -2.86 -10.92
N GLY A 38 19.31 -3.14 -12.17
CA GLY A 38 18.82 -4.46 -12.57
C GLY A 38 19.84 -5.60 -12.37
N SER A 39 21.13 -5.31 -12.19
CA SER A 39 22.16 -6.30 -11.88
C SER A 39 21.96 -6.93 -10.50
N LEU A 40 21.27 -6.24 -9.58
CA LEU A 40 20.94 -6.75 -8.24
C LEU A 40 20.14 -8.06 -8.29
N LEU A 41 19.34 -8.29 -9.32
CA LEU A 41 18.62 -9.56 -9.49
C LEU A 41 19.55 -10.75 -9.68
N HIS A 42 20.79 -10.53 -10.10
CA HIS A 42 21.84 -11.54 -10.24
C HIS A 42 22.77 -11.63 -9.01
N ASN A 43 22.60 -10.75 -8.02
CA ASN A 43 23.28 -10.81 -6.75
C ASN A 43 22.55 -11.77 -5.81
N PHE A 44 23.17 -12.91 -5.46
CA PHE A 44 22.54 -13.95 -4.67
C PHE A 44 22.09 -13.46 -3.27
N ARG A 45 22.88 -12.61 -2.61
CA ARG A 45 22.53 -12.05 -1.30
C ARG A 45 21.29 -11.19 -1.41
N TYR A 46 21.30 -10.23 -2.32
CA TYR A 46 20.18 -9.33 -2.58
C TYR A 46 18.92 -10.11 -2.97
N PHE A 47 19.04 -11.00 -3.97
CA PHE A 47 17.91 -11.81 -4.43
C PHE A 47 17.30 -12.65 -3.30
N SER A 48 18.15 -13.29 -2.47
CA SER A 48 17.67 -14.13 -1.37
C SER A 48 16.93 -13.33 -0.31
N GLU A 49 17.35 -12.11 -0.02
CA GLU A 49 16.66 -11.22 0.92
C GLU A 49 15.31 -10.76 0.37
N GLY A 50 15.25 -10.37 -0.89
CA GLY A 50 13.99 -10.02 -1.55
C GLY A 50 13.01 -11.20 -1.64
N ALA A 51 13.49 -12.38 -2.05
CA ALA A 51 12.71 -13.61 -2.16
C ALA A 51 12.16 -14.09 -0.81
N TYR A 52 12.82 -13.77 0.30
CA TYR A 52 12.34 -14.05 1.65
C TYR A 52 10.94 -13.45 1.89
N GLY A 53 10.64 -12.29 1.31
CA GLY A 53 9.36 -11.61 1.42
C GLY A 53 8.19 -12.50 1.01
N PRO A 54 8.01 -12.80 -0.29
CA PRO A 54 6.90 -13.62 -0.75
C PRO A 54 6.98 -15.08 -0.26
N TRP A 55 8.18 -15.63 -0.08
CA TRP A 55 8.33 -17.03 0.27
C TRP A 55 8.04 -17.34 1.74
N ARG A 56 8.63 -16.58 2.69
CA ARG A 56 8.56 -16.89 4.14
C ARG A 56 7.79 -15.86 4.95
N ALA A 57 7.99 -14.58 4.65
CA ALA A 57 7.41 -13.51 5.45
C ALA A 57 5.91 -13.33 5.17
N LEU A 58 5.50 -13.37 3.91
CA LEU A 58 4.09 -13.22 3.53
C LEU A 58 3.19 -14.30 4.16
N PRO A 59 3.47 -15.62 4.09
CA PRO A 59 2.66 -16.61 4.79
C PRO A 59 2.50 -16.31 6.28
N ARG A 60 3.57 -15.96 6.98
CA ARG A 60 3.52 -15.61 8.41
C ARG A 60 2.66 -14.38 8.70
N LEU A 61 2.72 -13.39 7.81
CA LEU A 61 1.86 -12.21 7.91
C LEU A 61 0.39 -12.57 7.70
N LEU A 62 0.08 -13.41 6.71
CA LEU A 62 -1.29 -13.85 6.45
C LEU A 62 -1.86 -14.64 7.64
N ASP A 63 -1.05 -15.51 8.26
CA ASP A 63 -1.44 -16.23 9.48
C ASP A 63 -1.77 -15.24 10.61
N LEU A 64 -0.91 -14.23 10.83
CA LEU A 64 -1.16 -13.20 11.83
C LEU A 64 -2.42 -12.38 11.56
N LEU A 65 -2.66 -11.96 10.31
CA LEU A 65 -3.87 -11.25 9.93
C LEU A 65 -5.12 -12.10 10.19
N ALA A 66 -5.06 -13.40 9.88
CA ALA A 66 -6.15 -14.35 10.14
C ALA A 66 -6.41 -14.51 11.65
N ASP A 67 -5.37 -14.63 12.48
CA ASP A 67 -5.48 -14.75 13.94
C ASP A 67 -6.21 -13.54 14.57
N TYR A 68 -6.03 -12.35 13.99
CA TYR A 68 -6.71 -11.13 14.43
C TYR A 68 -8.00 -10.83 13.64
N GLY A 69 -8.39 -11.65 12.67
CA GLY A 69 -9.56 -11.42 11.81
C GLY A 69 -9.47 -10.11 11.04
N LEU A 70 -8.27 -9.71 10.60
CA LEU A 70 -8.02 -8.45 9.92
C LEU A 70 -7.98 -8.65 8.41
N LYS A 71 -8.52 -7.69 7.66
CA LYS A 71 -8.39 -7.58 6.21
C LYS A 71 -7.30 -6.57 5.87
N ALA A 72 -6.69 -6.75 4.69
CA ALA A 72 -5.61 -5.89 4.22
C ALA A 72 -5.60 -5.81 2.69
N THR A 73 -4.98 -4.77 2.16
CA THR A 73 -4.66 -4.60 0.74
C THR A 73 -3.19 -4.92 0.50
N PHE A 74 -2.90 -5.71 -0.52
CA PHE A 74 -1.55 -6.06 -0.92
C PHE A 74 -1.24 -5.48 -2.30
N PHE A 75 -0.29 -4.57 -2.36
CA PHE A 75 0.26 -4.02 -3.60
C PHE A 75 1.38 -4.92 -4.09
N VAL A 76 1.23 -5.50 -5.28
CA VAL A 76 2.13 -6.57 -5.75
C VAL A 76 2.64 -6.28 -7.16
N PRO A 77 3.97 -6.14 -7.35
CA PRO A 77 4.55 -6.12 -8.68
C PRO A 77 4.26 -7.43 -9.41
N THR A 78 3.84 -7.37 -10.66
CA THR A 78 3.42 -8.58 -11.37
C THR A 78 4.55 -9.55 -11.69
N TRP A 79 5.80 -9.11 -11.61
CA TRP A 79 6.95 -10.01 -11.58
C TRP A 79 6.88 -10.97 -10.39
N VAL A 80 6.47 -10.48 -9.21
CA VAL A 80 6.25 -11.33 -8.01
C VAL A 80 5.09 -12.29 -8.23
N VAL A 81 4.00 -11.83 -8.84
CA VAL A 81 2.87 -12.70 -9.21
C VAL A 81 3.32 -13.87 -10.10
N GLN A 82 4.18 -13.62 -11.07
CA GLN A 82 4.71 -14.66 -11.97
C GLN A 82 5.56 -15.72 -11.25
N HIS A 83 6.33 -15.32 -10.25
CA HIS A 83 7.31 -16.20 -9.59
C HIS A 83 6.77 -16.87 -8.32
N TRP A 84 5.74 -16.30 -7.68
CA TRP A 84 5.09 -16.79 -6.47
C TRP A 84 3.57 -16.73 -6.58
N THR A 85 3.02 -17.24 -7.69
CA THR A 85 1.58 -17.26 -7.95
C THR A 85 0.80 -17.87 -6.77
N ASP A 86 1.26 -19.02 -6.24
CA ASP A 86 0.65 -19.73 -5.10
C ASP A 86 0.60 -18.88 -3.82
N ARG A 87 1.51 -17.94 -3.66
CA ARG A 87 1.52 -16.99 -2.53
C ARG A 87 0.50 -15.87 -2.73
N CYS A 88 0.37 -15.39 -3.96
CA CYS A 88 -0.64 -14.40 -4.31
C CYS A 88 -2.06 -14.99 -4.25
N GLU A 89 -2.25 -16.26 -4.62
CA GLU A 89 -3.52 -16.98 -4.42
C GLU A 89 -3.91 -17.06 -2.94
N LYS A 90 -2.95 -17.20 -2.02
CA LYS A 90 -3.22 -17.18 -0.57
C LYS A 90 -3.67 -15.81 -0.07
N ILE A 91 -3.20 -14.70 -0.66
CA ILE A 91 -3.72 -13.36 -0.36
C ILE A 91 -5.21 -13.33 -0.67
N LEU A 92 -5.60 -13.70 -1.88
CA LEU A 92 -7.00 -13.72 -2.31
C LEU A 92 -7.83 -14.71 -1.49
N GLY A 93 -7.32 -15.93 -1.27
CA GLY A 93 -7.97 -16.96 -0.46
C GLY A 93 -8.20 -16.57 1.00
N GLY A 94 -7.36 -15.68 1.55
CA GLY A 94 -7.53 -15.06 2.87
C GLY A 94 -8.59 -13.95 2.89
N GLY A 95 -9.17 -13.61 1.74
CA GLY A 95 -10.14 -12.54 1.59
C GLY A 95 -9.49 -11.16 1.71
N HIS A 96 -8.24 -11.03 1.31
CA HIS A 96 -7.52 -9.75 1.19
C HIS A 96 -7.64 -9.21 -0.24
N GLU A 97 -7.47 -7.91 -0.38
CA GLU A 97 -7.38 -7.27 -1.69
C GLU A 97 -5.97 -7.42 -2.27
N ILE A 98 -5.89 -7.56 -3.60
CA ILE A 98 -4.64 -7.43 -4.35
C ILE A 98 -4.74 -6.23 -5.30
N ALA A 99 -3.68 -5.43 -5.40
CA ALA A 99 -3.63 -4.19 -6.16
C ALA A 99 -2.34 -4.07 -6.98
N TYR A 100 -2.34 -3.16 -7.96
CA TYR A 100 -1.19 -2.92 -8.83
C TYR A 100 -0.02 -2.24 -8.08
N HIS A 101 1.21 -2.67 -8.43
CA HIS A 101 2.46 -2.06 -7.97
C HIS A 101 3.54 -2.10 -9.07
N GLY A 102 3.16 -1.75 -10.30
CA GLY A 102 4.00 -1.91 -11.48
C GLY A 102 4.18 -3.37 -11.90
N HIS A 103 5.09 -3.59 -12.85
CA HIS A 103 5.52 -4.93 -13.27
C HIS A 103 6.79 -5.37 -12.52
N ARG A 104 7.85 -4.56 -12.59
CA ARG A 104 9.14 -4.77 -11.92
C ARG A 104 9.47 -3.66 -10.94
N HIS A 105 8.45 -3.08 -10.32
CA HIS A 105 8.59 -1.98 -9.38
C HIS A 105 9.22 -0.73 -10.03
N GLU A 106 8.79 -0.40 -11.26
CA GLU A 106 9.32 0.72 -12.03
C GLU A 106 9.01 2.06 -11.35
N VAL A 107 9.95 2.98 -11.37
CA VAL A 107 9.75 4.36 -10.90
C VAL A 107 8.89 5.11 -11.91
N PHE A 108 7.63 5.33 -11.61
CA PHE A 108 6.66 5.92 -12.54
C PHE A 108 7.01 7.36 -12.92
N MET A 109 7.66 8.11 -12.04
CA MET A 109 8.18 9.45 -12.34
C MET A 109 9.17 9.45 -13.50
N ASP A 110 9.98 8.39 -13.65
CA ASP A 110 11.00 8.27 -14.71
C ASP A 110 10.45 7.64 -15.99
N CYS A 111 9.18 7.21 -15.98
CA CYS A 111 8.53 6.57 -17.12
C CYS A 111 7.72 7.58 -17.94
N SER A 112 7.87 7.56 -19.26
CA SER A 112 6.96 8.29 -20.14
C SER A 112 5.52 7.78 -19.98
N PRO A 113 4.48 8.58 -20.28
CA PRO A 113 3.07 8.15 -20.21
C PRO A 113 2.81 6.85 -21.01
N GLN A 114 3.41 6.72 -22.19
CA GLN A 114 3.32 5.51 -22.99
C GLN A 114 3.92 4.30 -22.24
N ARG A 115 5.07 4.47 -21.58
CA ARG A 115 5.72 3.39 -20.83
C ARG A 115 4.90 3.01 -19.59
N GLN A 116 4.32 3.96 -18.89
CA GLN A 116 3.40 3.71 -17.77
C GLN A 116 2.21 2.85 -18.23
N LEU A 117 1.58 3.21 -19.36
CA LEU A 117 0.47 2.43 -19.92
C LEU A 117 0.89 1.00 -20.29
N GLU A 118 2.05 0.80 -20.92
CA GLU A 118 2.60 -0.52 -21.24
C GLU A 118 2.78 -1.38 -19.99
N ILE A 119 3.33 -0.81 -18.90
CA ILE A 119 3.50 -1.48 -17.61
C ILE A 119 2.14 -1.93 -17.08
N MET A 120 1.14 -1.04 -17.11
CA MET A 120 -0.19 -1.35 -16.64
C MET A 120 -0.90 -2.43 -17.47
N MET A 121 -0.73 -2.41 -18.80
CA MET A 121 -1.29 -3.43 -19.69
C MET A 121 -0.70 -4.81 -19.41
N VAL A 122 0.63 -4.90 -19.34
CA VAL A 122 1.33 -6.15 -18.96
C VAL A 122 0.90 -6.63 -17.58
N SER A 123 0.79 -5.71 -16.64
CA SER A 123 0.37 -6.04 -15.28
C SER A 123 -1.05 -6.62 -15.24
N ARG A 124 -2.00 -6.01 -15.96
CA ARG A 124 -3.38 -6.51 -16.06
C ARG A 124 -3.43 -7.91 -16.67
N GLU A 125 -2.71 -8.15 -17.75
CA GLU A 125 -2.66 -9.46 -18.40
C GLU A 125 -2.14 -10.54 -17.45
N ILE A 126 -1.08 -10.23 -16.67
CA ILE A 126 -0.50 -11.18 -15.72
C ILE A 126 -1.49 -11.47 -14.56
N PHE A 127 -2.12 -10.45 -13.99
CA PHE A 127 -3.13 -10.66 -12.95
C PHE A 127 -4.29 -11.52 -13.45
N GLN A 128 -4.81 -11.23 -14.64
CA GLN A 128 -5.90 -12.00 -15.23
C GLN A 128 -5.49 -13.44 -15.54
N SER A 129 -4.35 -13.64 -16.17
CA SER A 129 -3.90 -14.98 -16.59
C SER A 129 -3.45 -15.85 -15.42
N ARG A 130 -2.88 -15.29 -14.37
CA ARG A 130 -2.32 -16.04 -13.23
C ARG A 130 -3.28 -16.18 -12.07
N LEU A 131 -4.09 -15.17 -11.80
CA LEU A 131 -4.94 -15.11 -10.61
C LEU A 131 -6.44 -14.98 -10.94
N GLY A 132 -6.80 -14.75 -12.21
CA GLY A 132 -8.19 -14.57 -12.63
C GLY A 132 -8.83 -13.27 -12.13
N VAL A 133 -8.04 -12.27 -11.73
CA VAL A 133 -8.53 -10.99 -11.18
C VAL A 133 -8.08 -9.80 -12.02
N THR A 134 -8.83 -8.71 -11.93
CA THR A 134 -8.45 -7.40 -12.43
C THR A 134 -8.43 -6.45 -11.25
N PRO A 135 -7.25 -6.06 -10.73
CA PRO A 135 -7.17 -5.10 -9.65
C PRO A 135 -7.74 -3.74 -10.03
N VAL A 136 -8.27 -3.03 -9.04
CA VAL A 136 -8.84 -1.68 -9.23
C VAL A 136 -8.04 -0.59 -8.51
N GLY A 137 -7.04 -0.98 -7.75
CA GLY A 137 -6.18 -0.08 -6.97
C GLY A 137 -4.75 -0.07 -7.47
N PHE A 138 -4.04 1.01 -7.15
CA PHE A 138 -2.64 1.22 -7.49
C PHE A 138 -1.88 1.86 -6.33
N ARG A 139 -0.63 1.43 -6.13
CA ARG A 139 0.38 2.17 -5.39
C ARG A 139 1.60 2.33 -6.27
N THR A 140 2.12 3.57 -6.35
CA THR A 140 3.32 3.82 -7.13
C THR A 140 4.55 3.26 -6.43
N PRO A 141 5.39 2.50 -7.12
CA PRO A 141 6.72 2.18 -6.62
C PRO A 141 7.49 3.46 -6.25
N SER A 142 8.25 3.43 -5.16
CA SER A 142 9.06 4.56 -4.66
C SER A 142 8.30 5.82 -4.24
N GLY A 143 6.98 5.82 -4.27
CA GLY A 143 6.17 6.90 -3.71
C GLY A 143 6.11 8.20 -4.54
N ASP A 144 6.51 8.18 -5.83
CA ASP A 144 6.42 9.34 -6.71
C ASP A 144 5.93 8.98 -8.11
N TRP A 145 5.34 9.96 -8.82
CA TRP A 145 4.78 9.79 -10.16
C TRP A 145 4.73 11.11 -10.96
N SER A 146 4.55 11.04 -12.27
CA SER A 146 4.43 12.23 -13.13
C SER A 146 3.03 12.87 -13.06
N GLU A 147 2.90 14.11 -13.53
CA GLU A 147 1.63 14.86 -13.53
C GLU A 147 0.51 14.10 -14.26
N GLU A 148 0.84 13.35 -15.31
CA GLU A 148 -0.12 12.62 -16.13
C GLU A 148 -0.60 11.31 -15.52
N THR A 149 0.13 10.77 -14.53
CA THR A 149 -0.08 9.41 -14.00
C THR A 149 -1.50 9.21 -13.46
N ALA A 150 -2.03 10.15 -12.69
CA ALA A 150 -3.38 10.02 -12.12
C ALA A 150 -4.46 9.89 -13.20
N ASN A 151 -4.36 10.67 -14.27
CA ASN A 151 -5.30 10.61 -15.40
C ASN A 151 -5.16 9.30 -16.17
N LEU A 152 -3.92 8.88 -16.45
CA LEU A 152 -3.63 7.62 -17.14
C LEU A 152 -4.20 6.42 -16.37
N LEU A 153 -4.01 6.37 -15.06
CA LEU A 153 -4.52 5.30 -14.20
C LEU A 153 -6.06 5.28 -14.21
N ALA A 154 -6.70 6.45 -14.09
CA ALA A 154 -8.15 6.55 -14.13
C ALA A 154 -8.71 6.09 -15.50
N ASP A 155 -8.10 6.50 -16.60
CA ASP A 155 -8.49 6.07 -17.96
C ASP A 155 -8.23 4.56 -18.17
N PHE A 156 -7.25 4.00 -17.49
CA PHE A 156 -6.99 2.55 -17.48
C PHE A 156 -8.03 1.77 -16.67
N GLY A 157 -8.84 2.42 -15.84
CA GLY A 157 -9.88 1.81 -15.01
C GLY A 157 -9.47 1.59 -13.55
N VAL A 158 -8.39 2.21 -13.09
CA VAL A 158 -8.02 2.26 -11.67
C VAL A 158 -8.94 3.27 -10.97
N ILE A 159 -9.52 2.88 -9.84
CA ILE A 159 -10.45 3.73 -9.08
C ILE A 159 -9.79 4.46 -7.92
N TYR A 160 -8.68 3.93 -7.40
CA TYR A 160 -7.92 4.58 -6.32
C TYR A 160 -6.41 4.40 -6.46
N SER A 161 -5.69 5.36 -5.87
CA SER A 161 -4.27 5.27 -5.55
C SER A 161 -4.07 5.31 -4.03
N SER A 162 -2.96 4.76 -3.55
CA SER A 162 -2.46 4.92 -2.18
C SER A 162 -0.97 5.25 -2.22
N SER A 163 -0.65 6.45 -2.73
CA SER A 163 0.73 6.85 -3.06
C SER A 163 1.09 8.24 -2.52
N MET A 164 0.14 9.18 -2.56
CA MET A 164 0.37 10.58 -2.22
C MET A 164 0.01 10.89 -0.77
N ARG A 165 0.35 12.10 -0.31
CA ARG A 165 0.40 12.48 1.12
C ARG A 165 -0.33 13.79 1.40
N GLY A 166 -1.34 14.14 0.58
CA GLY A 166 -1.92 15.48 0.57
C GLY A 166 -2.90 15.80 1.70
N ASP A 167 -3.48 14.79 2.36
CA ASP A 167 -4.46 14.97 3.46
C ASP A 167 -4.35 13.75 4.42
N ASP A 168 -5.06 13.79 5.53
CA ASP A 168 -5.26 12.67 6.47
C ASP A 168 -6.56 11.88 6.18
N ARG A 169 -7.28 12.28 5.14
CA ARG A 169 -8.50 11.67 4.61
C ARG A 169 -8.32 11.36 3.14
N PRO A 170 -9.10 10.43 2.58
CA PRO A 170 -9.13 10.26 1.13
C PRO A 170 -9.52 11.58 0.43
N TYR A 171 -9.00 11.78 -0.77
CA TYR A 171 -9.32 12.93 -1.61
C TYR A 171 -9.30 12.55 -3.09
N PHE A 172 -9.82 13.42 -3.97
CA PHE A 172 -9.79 13.14 -5.40
C PHE A 172 -8.63 13.82 -6.09
N HIS A 173 -7.96 13.09 -6.97
CA HIS A 173 -7.17 13.70 -8.02
C HIS A 173 -8.11 14.30 -9.07
N LEU A 174 -7.81 15.51 -9.52
CA LEU A 174 -8.65 16.21 -10.49
C LEU A 174 -7.96 16.25 -11.86
N ARG A 175 -8.76 16.10 -12.90
CA ARG A 175 -8.33 16.34 -14.29
C ARG A 175 -8.18 17.83 -14.55
N GLY A 176 -7.57 18.18 -15.69
CA GLY A 176 -7.39 19.59 -16.08
C GLY A 176 -8.69 20.38 -16.28
N ASP A 177 -9.80 19.71 -16.56
CA ASP A 177 -11.14 20.30 -16.65
C ASP A 177 -11.88 20.41 -15.30
N GLY A 178 -11.25 19.98 -14.22
CA GLY A 178 -11.81 19.96 -12.87
C GLY A 178 -12.65 18.73 -12.54
N SER A 179 -12.87 17.83 -13.48
CA SER A 179 -13.53 16.55 -13.20
C SER A 179 -12.62 15.62 -12.39
N ARG A 180 -13.19 14.64 -11.71
CA ARG A 180 -12.45 13.68 -10.86
C ARG A 180 -11.79 12.61 -11.70
N ALA A 181 -10.55 12.30 -11.38
CA ALA A 181 -9.81 11.20 -11.96
C ALA A 181 -9.97 9.92 -11.12
N LEU A 182 -9.37 9.88 -9.95
CA LEU A 182 -9.42 8.75 -9.02
C LEU A 182 -9.30 9.23 -7.57
N VAL A 183 -9.64 8.34 -6.63
CA VAL A 183 -9.48 8.60 -5.18
C VAL A 183 -8.04 8.37 -4.77
N GLU A 184 -7.48 9.26 -3.98
CA GLU A 184 -6.25 9.02 -3.24
C GLU A 184 -6.56 8.60 -1.81
N ILE A 185 -5.99 7.49 -1.36
CA ILE A 185 -5.96 7.06 0.03
C ILE A 185 -4.57 7.37 0.56
N PRO A 186 -4.38 8.47 1.32
CA PRO A 186 -3.05 8.95 1.65
C PRO A 186 -2.22 7.92 2.39
N ALA A 187 -0.98 7.73 1.95
CA ALA A 187 0.00 6.85 2.56
C ALA A 187 1.24 7.65 2.97
N ARG A 188 1.62 7.59 4.24
CA ARG A 188 2.66 8.44 4.81
C ARG A 188 3.88 7.64 5.25
N PRO A 189 5.09 8.22 5.17
CA PRO A 189 6.32 7.57 5.59
C PRO A 189 6.40 7.37 7.11
N ASP A 190 5.54 8.03 7.89
CA ASP A 190 5.47 7.87 9.35
C ASP A 190 5.10 6.42 9.74
N ILE A 191 4.40 5.73 8.85
CA ILE A 191 3.97 4.32 8.99
C ILE A 191 4.56 3.50 7.84
N ASP A 192 5.81 3.74 7.53
CA ASP A 192 6.59 2.96 6.57
C ASP A 192 7.68 2.21 7.32
N ASP A 193 7.69 0.88 7.20
CA ASP A 193 8.66 0.04 7.89
C ASP A 193 10.09 0.16 7.32
N TYR A 194 10.24 0.64 6.08
CA TYR A 194 11.56 0.95 5.53
C TYR A 194 12.24 2.05 6.31
N THR A 195 11.53 3.11 6.66
CA THR A 195 12.11 4.26 7.38
C THR A 195 12.63 3.88 8.78
N ALA A 196 12.04 2.86 9.39
CA ALA A 196 12.37 2.46 10.76
C ALA A 196 13.19 1.17 10.86
N LEU A 197 12.98 0.21 9.97
CA LEU A 197 13.42 -1.17 10.14
C LEU A 197 14.24 -1.73 8.97
N ALA A 198 14.27 -1.05 7.82
CA ALA A 198 15.11 -1.50 6.72
C ALA A 198 16.59 -1.20 7.00
N TYR A 199 17.44 -2.13 6.58
CA TYR A 199 18.88 -2.00 6.65
C TYR A 199 19.47 -2.41 5.32
N PHE A 200 20.33 -1.58 4.77
CA PHE A 200 20.97 -1.81 3.49
C PHE A 200 22.49 -1.62 3.64
N GLU A 201 23.23 -2.55 3.09
CA GLU A 201 24.68 -2.45 2.95
C GLU A 201 25.07 -2.04 1.52
N ASP A 202 24.24 -2.40 0.54
CA ASP A 202 24.42 -2.11 -0.88
C ASP A 202 23.06 -1.98 -1.59
N PRO A 203 22.84 -0.95 -2.44
CA PRO A 203 23.68 0.23 -2.60
C PRO A 203 23.76 1.07 -1.33
N ASP A 204 24.78 1.94 -1.22
CA ASP A 204 24.89 2.89 -0.11
C ASP A 204 23.65 3.75 0.01
N PHE A 205 22.92 3.54 1.09
CA PHE A 205 21.74 4.36 1.39
C PHE A 205 22.17 5.72 1.99
N PRO A 206 21.31 6.76 1.89
CA PRO A 206 21.58 8.02 2.56
C PRO A 206 21.92 7.81 4.04
N ALA A 207 22.86 8.55 4.55
CA ALA A 207 23.33 8.45 5.92
C ALA A 207 22.14 8.54 6.90
N GLY A 208 22.02 7.56 7.80
CA GLY A 208 20.93 7.46 8.77
C GLY A 208 19.92 6.33 8.51
N LEU A 209 19.88 5.75 7.30
CA LEU A 209 19.05 4.57 6.98
C LEU A 209 19.80 3.24 7.14
N ASP A 210 20.99 3.29 7.69
CA ASP A 210 21.84 2.14 8.01
C ASP A 210 21.60 1.56 9.42
N ARG A 211 20.51 2.00 10.09
CA ARG A 211 20.22 1.64 11.48
C ARG A 211 18.84 1.09 11.66
N ILE A 212 18.77 -0.06 12.33
CA ILE A 212 17.50 -0.65 12.76
C ILE A 212 17.08 0.02 14.06
N SER A 213 15.88 0.59 14.09
CA SER A 213 15.30 1.24 15.26
C SER A 213 14.92 0.24 16.37
N ASP A 214 14.78 0.72 17.61
CA ASP A 214 14.26 -0.08 18.73
C ASP A 214 12.79 -0.50 18.43
N TYR A 215 12.50 -1.78 18.45
CA TYR A 215 11.20 -2.35 18.08
C TYR A 215 10.06 -1.87 18.97
N ARG A 216 10.33 -1.62 20.25
CA ARG A 216 9.30 -1.12 21.19
C ARG A 216 8.94 0.34 20.88
N LEU A 217 9.91 1.15 20.50
CA LEU A 217 9.67 2.54 20.12
C LEU A 217 8.91 2.60 18.78
N VAL A 218 9.24 1.74 17.83
CA VAL A 218 8.49 1.64 16.55
C VAL A 218 7.03 1.25 16.82
N GLU A 219 6.79 0.21 17.62
CA GLU A 219 5.43 -0.20 18.02
C GLU A 219 4.67 0.97 18.67
N GLN A 220 5.30 1.64 19.65
CA GLN A 220 4.67 2.77 20.35
C GLN A 220 4.37 3.93 19.41
N ASN A 221 5.26 4.23 18.47
CA ASN A 221 5.02 5.31 17.49
C ASN A 221 3.84 4.98 16.59
N TRP A 222 3.79 3.77 16.03
CA TRP A 222 2.69 3.37 15.15
C TRP A 222 1.35 3.29 15.88
N CYS A 223 1.32 2.83 17.13
CA CYS A 223 0.12 2.90 17.95
C CYS A 223 -0.33 4.35 18.20
N ARG A 224 0.59 5.28 18.44
CA ARG A 224 0.25 6.72 18.64
C ARG A 224 -0.27 7.36 17.36
N GLU A 225 0.32 7.02 16.21
CA GLU A 225 -0.20 7.48 14.92
C GLU A 225 -1.65 6.99 14.72
N PHE A 226 -1.91 5.70 14.88
CA PHE A 226 -3.27 5.16 14.80
C PHE A 226 -4.22 5.87 15.79
N GLN A 227 -3.82 6.05 17.06
CA GLN A 227 -4.64 6.71 18.08
C GLN A 227 -4.98 8.16 17.72
N GLY A 228 -4.05 8.87 17.07
CA GLY A 228 -4.30 10.22 16.55
C GLY A 228 -5.39 10.22 15.48
N TYR A 229 -5.28 9.36 14.50
CA TYR A 229 -6.29 9.20 13.44
C TYR A 229 -7.64 8.75 14.00
N TYR A 230 -7.66 7.82 14.95
CA TYR A 230 -8.88 7.40 15.64
C TYR A 230 -9.54 8.55 16.41
N ARG A 231 -8.76 9.32 17.17
CA ARG A 231 -9.26 10.48 17.93
C ARG A 231 -9.94 11.48 17.01
N ASP A 232 -9.34 11.77 15.86
CA ASP A 232 -9.76 12.83 14.95
C ASP A 232 -10.75 12.35 13.88
N GLY A 233 -11.07 11.05 13.84
CA GLY A 233 -12.06 10.47 12.92
C GLY A 233 -11.59 10.33 11.49
N LEU A 234 -10.30 10.05 11.27
CA LEU A 234 -9.61 10.08 9.99
C LEU A 234 -9.47 8.68 9.34
N CYS A 235 -8.75 8.61 8.21
CA CYS A 235 -8.43 7.36 7.52
C CYS A 235 -6.95 7.03 7.69
N TRP A 236 -6.65 5.97 8.42
CA TRP A 236 -5.29 5.53 8.69
C TRP A 236 -4.86 4.42 7.74
N THR A 237 -3.73 4.62 7.06
CA THR A 237 -3.21 3.69 6.05
C THR A 237 -1.73 3.41 6.33
N THR A 238 -1.28 2.19 6.04
CA THR A 238 0.10 1.77 6.26
C THR A 238 0.88 1.59 4.96
N ILE A 239 2.21 1.65 5.04
CA ILE A 239 3.16 1.23 4.01
C ILE A 239 4.09 0.22 4.67
N LEU A 240 3.79 -1.06 4.54
CA LEU A 240 4.53 -2.12 5.21
C LEU A 240 4.97 -3.19 4.21
N HIS A 241 6.16 -3.75 4.42
CA HIS A 241 6.72 -4.71 3.50
C HIS A 241 6.95 -6.05 4.22
N PRO A 242 6.34 -7.16 3.78
CA PRO A 242 6.52 -8.46 4.44
C PRO A 242 7.98 -8.81 4.67
N LYS A 243 8.86 -8.54 3.68
CA LYS A 243 10.31 -8.80 3.82
C LYS A 243 10.98 -8.02 4.96
N VAL A 244 10.38 -6.90 5.38
CA VAL A 244 10.91 -6.02 6.43
C VAL A 244 10.22 -6.32 7.76
N VAL A 245 8.90 -6.13 7.87
CA VAL A 245 8.16 -6.16 9.13
C VAL A 245 7.81 -7.58 9.60
N ALA A 246 7.65 -8.56 8.69
CA ALA A 246 7.23 -9.91 9.05
C ALA A 246 8.39 -10.88 9.27
N LYS A 247 9.57 -10.37 9.64
CA LYS A 247 10.68 -11.18 10.22
C LYS A 247 10.28 -11.66 11.63
N PRO A 248 10.74 -12.84 12.11
CA PRO A 248 10.26 -13.42 13.37
C PRO A 248 10.31 -12.46 14.57
N GLY A 249 11.42 -11.74 14.74
CA GLY A 249 11.58 -10.80 15.85
C GLY A 249 10.78 -9.50 15.71
N ARG A 250 10.33 -9.15 14.50
CA ARG A 250 9.60 -7.91 14.20
C ARG A 250 8.09 -8.10 14.20
N LEU A 251 7.63 -9.32 14.03
CA LEU A 251 6.20 -9.63 13.97
C LEU A 251 5.46 -9.16 15.23
N GLY A 252 6.14 -9.17 16.39
CA GLY A 252 5.60 -8.64 17.64
C GLY A 252 5.20 -7.16 17.58
N ILE A 253 5.81 -6.35 16.70
CA ILE A 253 5.42 -4.96 16.45
C ILE A 253 4.00 -4.92 15.87
N LEU A 254 3.74 -5.76 14.85
CA LEU A 254 2.40 -5.87 14.26
C LEU A 254 1.38 -6.43 15.25
N GLU A 255 1.78 -7.42 16.07
CA GLU A 255 0.89 -7.94 17.10
C GLU A 255 0.47 -6.86 18.09
N GLY A 256 1.42 -6.03 18.55
CA GLY A 256 1.13 -4.90 19.44
C GLY A 256 0.18 -3.90 18.80
N LEU A 257 0.43 -3.52 17.56
CA LEU A 257 -0.41 -2.62 16.78
C LEU A 257 -1.81 -3.20 16.56
N PHE A 258 -1.94 -4.47 16.16
CA PHE A 258 -3.24 -5.12 15.92
C PHE A 258 -4.06 -5.25 17.21
N LYS A 259 -3.41 -5.54 18.33
CA LYS A 259 -4.04 -5.51 19.66
C LYS A 259 -4.56 -4.12 20.01
N ASP A 260 -3.78 -3.08 19.71
CA ASP A 260 -4.21 -1.70 19.98
C ASP A 260 -5.42 -1.32 19.12
N ILE A 261 -5.39 -1.58 17.81
CA ILE A 261 -6.52 -1.35 16.91
C ILE A 261 -7.78 -2.08 17.41
N ARG A 262 -7.66 -3.35 17.80
CA ARG A 262 -8.79 -4.17 18.27
C ARG A 262 -9.35 -3.75 19.63
N ARG A 263 -8.64 -2.97 20.43
CA ARG A 263 -9.13 -2.40 21.70
C ARG A 263 -10.03 -1.17 21.51
N HIS A 264 -9.99 -0.56 20.32
CA HIS A 264 -10.80 0.60 20.01
C HIS A 264 -12.11 0.17 19.37
N GLU A 265 -13.22 0.68 19.89
CA GLU A 265 -14.56 0.45 19.33
C GLU A 265 -14.78 1.34 18.09
N ASN A 266 -15.70 0.96 17.22
CA ASN A 266 -16.10 1.75 16.06
C ASN A 266 -14.91 2.09 15.12
N VAL A 267 -14.07 1.09 14.85
CA VAL A 267 -13.03 1.14 13.84
C VAL A 267 -13.47 0.31 12.64
N TRP A 268 -13.60 0.95 11.50
CA TRP A 268 -13.86 0.27 10.24
C TRP A 268 -12.56 -0.19 9.60
N ILE A 269 -12.31 -1.49 9.65
CA ILE A 269 -11.14 -2.10 9.01
C ILE A 269 -11.56 -2.57 7.63
N ALA A 270 -11.00 -1.97 6.58
CA ALA A 270 -11.43 -2.12 5.21
C ALA A 270 -10.25 -2.32 4.25
N HIS A 271 -10.54 -2.86 3.07
CA HIS A 271 -9.64 -2.77 1.93
C HIS A 271 -9.58 -1.33 1.42
N CYS A 272 -8.49 -0.98 0.74
CA CYS A 272 -8.39 0.33 0.11
C CYS A 272 -9.52 0.55 -0.93
N ALA A 273 -9.91 -0.48 -1.68
CA ALA A 273 -11.04 -0.39 -2.61
C ALA A 273 -12.36 -0.05 -1.91
N GLU A 274 -12.65 -0.67 -0.76
CA GLU A 274 -13.86 -0.36 0.02
C GLU A 274 -13.86 1.08 0.53
N VAL A 275 -12.71 1.59 0.96
CA VAL A 275 -12.56 2.99 1.38
C VAL A 275 -12.80 3.94 0.20
N ALA A 276 -12.25 3.63 -0.97
CA ALA A 276 -12.43 4.45 -2.17
C ALA A 276 -13.89 4.46 -2.66
N ASP A 277 -14.56 3.31 -2.66
CA ASP A 277 -15.97 3.19 -3.01
C ASP A 277 -16.84 3.99 -2.06
N TRP A 278 -16.62 3.86 -0.75
CA TRP A 278 -17.32 4.64 0.26
C TRP A 278 -17.13 6.13 0.06
N TRP A 279 -15.88 6.57 -0.14
CA TRP A 279 -15.55 7.98 -0.34
C TRP A 279 -16.24 8.56 -1.56
N THR A 280 -16.23 7.82 -2.66
CA THR A 280 -16.91 8.20 -3.91
C THR A 280 -18.43 8.28 -3.75
N ALA A 281 -19.02 7.40 -2.93
CA ALA A 281 -20.46 7.39 -2.70
C ALA A 281 -20.92 8.58 -1.82
N GLN A 282 -20.12 9.00 -0.82
CA GLN A 282 -20.47 10.13 0.06
C GLN A 282 -20.59 11.45 -0.72
N ASP A 283 -19.76 11.62 -1.70
CA ASP A 283 -19.69 12.85 -2.46
C ASP A 283 -20.92 13.08 -3.38
N LYS A 284 -21.53 11.98 -3.84
CA LYS A 284 -22.80 12.04 -4.60
C LYS A 284 -23.98 12.56 -3.75
N ILE A 285 -23.86 12.48 -2.41
CA ILE A 285 -24.88 12.94 -1.48
C ILE A 285 -24.79 14.46 -1.27
N VAL A 286 -23.60 15.04 -1.41
CA VAL A 286 -23.35 16.48 -1.21
C VAL A 286 -23.73 17.31 -2.44
N GLU A 287 -23.75 16.71 -3.64
CA GLU A 287 -24.13 17.36 -4.89
C GLU A 287 -25.65 17.33 -5.17
N GLY A 288 -26.45 16.59 -4.42
CA GLY A 288 -27.92 16.49 -4.50
C GLY A 288 -28.63 17.35 -3.48
#